data_e664f11a1443756a46d5378657745e97
#
_entry.id   e664f11a1443756a46d5378657745e97
#
_cell.length_a   1.000
_cell.length_b   1.000
_cell.length_c   1.000
_cell.angle_alpha   90.00
_cell.angle_beta   90.00
_cell.angle_gamma   90.00
#
_symmetry.space_group_name_H-M   'P 1'
#
loop_
_entity.id
_entity.type
_entity.pdbx_description
1 polymer ?
#
loop_
_entity_poly.entity_id
_entity_poly.type
_entity_poly.pdbx_seq_one_letter_code
_entity_poly.pdbx_strand_id
1 'polypeptide(L)'
;LEQLKAEGIDIVGYGLDAVTEELFIKTRGKDTGGPHDWDYHWEMVHTARKIYGPMNVNCHLIVGLGETDRDLVEMFYRLKSDEIAGYLFSFNPETGTALQNQTRQPIKRHRQVQLAKFLIEERNVKPDVFQFDENGFISSIESEEELIQNTIDEGLPFMTNGCPDREGIMACNRPYGSYR
;
A
#
# COMPACT_ATOMS: atom_id res chain seq x y z
N LEU A 1 -16.70 -14.83 -4.63
CA LEU A 1 -15.44 -15.08 -3.93
C LEU A 1 -15.28 -16.56 -3.59
N GLU A 2 -16.25 -17.19 -2.93
CA GLU A 2 -16.21 -18.62 -2.56
C GLU A 2 -16.03 -19.53 -3.77
N GLN A 3 -16.74 -19.25 -4.87
CA GLN A 3 -16.59 -20.00 -6.12
C GLN A 3 -15.16 -19.86 -6.68
N LEU A 4 -14.58 -18.67 -6.68
CA LEU A 4 -13.21 -18.45 -7.14
C LEU A 4 -12.21 -19.26 -6.30
N LYS A 5 -12.41 -19.29 -4.99
CA LYS A 5 -11.58 -20.11 -4.09
C LYS A 5 -11.73 -21.61 -4.38
N ALA A 6 -12.94 -22.07 -4.63
CA ALA A 6 -13.21 -23.48 -4.99
C ALA A 6 -12.54 -23.87 -6.31
N GLU A 7 -12.40 -22.94 -7.26
CA GLU A 7 -11.68 -23.12 -8.53
C GLU A 7 -10.15 -23.03 -8.38
N GLY A 8 -9.63 -22.84 -7.18
CA GLY A 8 -8.18 -22.85 -6.89
C GLY A 8 -7.50 -21.48 -6.95
N ILE A 9 -8.25 -20.39 -6.83
CA ILE A 9 -7.65 -19.06 -6.64
C ILE A 9 -7.20 -18.93 -5.17
N ASP A 10 -5.92 -18.73 -4.93
CA ASP A 10 -5.33 -18.71 -3.59
C ASP A 10 -5.24 -17.30 -3.01
N ILE A 11 -5.06 -16.27 -3.86
CA ILE A 11 -4.87 -14.87 -3.46
C ILE A 11 -5.77 -13.96 -4.30
N VAL A 12 -6.34 -12.95 -3.66
CA VAL A 12 -7.14 -11.93 -4.33
C VAL A 12 -6.63 -10.52 -4.01
N GLY A 13 -6.60 -9.66 -5.04
CA GLY A 13 -6.20 -8.25 -4.91
C GLY A 13 -7.36 -7.29 -5.15
N TYR A 14 -7.42 -6.24 -4.35
CA TYR A 14 -8.38 -5.15 -4.48
C TYR A 14 -7.68 -3.85 -4.83
N GLY A 15 -8.11 -3.22 -5.91
CA GLY A 15 -7.69 -1.86 -6.25
C GLY A 15 -8.39 -0.86 -5.35
N LEU A 16 -7.90 -0.64 -4.13
CA LEU A 16 -8.36 0.43 -3.26
C LEU A 16 -7.86 1.78 -3.79
N ASP A 17 -6.63 1.81 -4.27
CA ASP A 17 -5.88 2.89 -4.87
C ASP A 17 -5.61 4.06 -3.90
N ALA A 18 -6.65 4.65 -3.29
CA ALA A 18 -6.55 5.72 -2.32
C ALA A 18 -6.47 5.20 -0.88
N VAL A 19 -5.79 5.94 0.01
CA VAL A 19 -5.63 5.58 1.43
C VAL A 19 -6.61 6.29 2.36
N THR A 20 -7.37 7.25 1.83
CA THR A 20 -8.44 7.94 2.56
C THR A 20 -9.75 7.90 1.77
N GLU A 21 -10.88 7.95 2.46
CA GLU A 21 -12.19 8.02 1.84
C GLU A 21 -12.32 9.24 0.93
N GLU A 22 -11.82 10.41 1.36
CA GLU A 22 -11.88 11.64 0.58
C GLU A 22 -11.18 11.48 -0.77
N LEU A 23 -9.98 10.92 -0.80
CA LEU A 23 -9.24 10.67 -2.04
C LEU A 23 -9.90 9.59 -2.89
N PHE A 24 -10.46 8.54 -2.26
CA PHE A 24 -11.21 7.52 -2.98
C PHE A 24 -12.41 8.10 -3.70
N ILE A 25 -13.19 8.95 -3.03
CA ILE A 25 -14.34 9.65 -3.62
C ILE A 25 -13.91 10.48 -4.84
N LYS A 26 -12.78 11.20 -4.73
CA LYS A 26 -12.25 12.06 -5.80
C LYS A 26 -11.66 11.31 -6.99
N THR A 27 -11.04 10.15 -6.75
CA THR A 27 -10.23 9.46 -7.77
C THR A 27 -10.90 8.23 -8.34
N ARG A 28 -11.84 7.64 -7.62
CA ARG A 28 -12.49 6.38 -7.98
C ARG A 28 -14.00 6.37 -7.72
N GLY A 29 -14.47 7.14 -6.77
CA GLY A 29 -15.86 7.15 -6.32
C GLY A 29 -16.75 8.13 -7.09
N LYS A 30 -17.73 8.71 -6.38
CA LYS A 30 -18.80 9.51 -6.95
C LYS A 30 -18.34 10.71 -7.77
N ASP A 31 -17.20 11.34 -7.43
CA ASP A 31 -16.72 12.53 -8.11
C ASP A 31 -16.20 12.23 -9.52
N THR A 32 -15.88 10.97 -9.81
CA THR A 32 -15.53 10.49 -11.16
C THR A 32 -16.74 9.99 -11.96
N GLY A 33 -17.93 10.01 -11.36
CA GLY A 33 -19.14 9.37 -11.94
C GLY A 33 -19.08 7.84 -11.88
N GLY A 34 -18.14 7.27 -11.14
CA GLY A 34 -17.99 5.82 -10.98
C GLY A 34 -18.97 5.23 -9.94
N PRO A 35 -19.24 3.92 -10.03
CA PRO A 35 -20.14 3.23 -9.12
C PRO A 35 -19.47 2.80 -7.79
N HIS A 36 -18.21 3.18 -7.59
CA HIS A 36 -17.44 2.68 -6.48
C HIS A 36 -17.76 3.45 -5.19
N ASP A 37 -17.93 2.71 -4.11
CA ASP A 37 -18.22 3.17 -2.77
C ASP A 37 -17.15 2.68 -1.79
N TRP A 38 -16.69 3.55 -0.89
CA TRP A 38 -15.61 3.27 0.06
C TRP A 38 -15.97 2.17 1.06
N ASP A 39 -17.14 2.28 1.67
CA ASP A 39 -17.57 1.32 2.70
C ASP A 39 -17.83 -0.04 2.09
N TYR A 40 -18.45 -0.06 0.91
CA TYR A 40 -18.66 -1.31 0.16
C TYR A 40 -17.34 -1.97 -0.24
N HIS A 41 -16.32 -1.19 -0.64
CA HIS A 41 -14.98 -1.76 -0.93
C HIS A 41 -14.39 -2.42 0.30
N TRP A 42 -14.45 -1.78 1.47
CA TRP A 42 -13.95 -2.35 2.70
C TRP A 42 -14.75 -3.58 3.16
N GLU A 43 -16.07 -3.58 3.02
CA GLU A 43 -16.91 -4.76 3.27
C GLU A 43 -16.44 -5.94 2.41
N MET A 44 -16.18 -5.72 1.12
CA MET A 44 -15.71 -6.74 0.20
C MET A 44 -14.29 -7.23 0.54
N VAL A 45 -13.38 -6.34 0.93
CA VAL A 45 -12.04 -6.68 1.38
C VAL A 45 -12.08 -7.56 2.63
N HIS A 46 -12.87 -7.18 3.64
CA HIS A 46 -13.02 -7.96 4.87
C HIS A 46 -13.74 -9.31 4.62
N THR A 47 -14.70 -9.33 3.70
CA THR A 47 -15.35 -10.58 3.28
C THR A 47 -14.34 -11.51 2.61
N ALA A 48 -13.51 -10.98 1.72
CA ALA A 48 -12.44 -11.76 1.11
C ALA A 48 -11.45 -12.28 2.16
N ARG A 49 -11.06 -11.41 3.12
CA ARG A 49 -10.15 -11.80 4.21
C ARG A 49 -10.69 -12.98 5.03
N LYS A 50 -12.00 -13.01 5.29
CA LYS A 50 -12.66 -14.15 5.99
C LYS A 50 -12.61 -15.42 5.15
N ILE A 51 -12.82 -15.32 3.84
CA ILE A 51 -12.85 -16.47 2.91
C ILE A 51 -11.45 -17.01 2.64
N TYR A 52 -10.50 -16.12 2.31
CA TYR A 52 -9.16 -16.50 1.85
C TYR A 52 -8.14 -16.72 2.99
N GLY A 53 -8.40 -16.15 4.15
CA GLY A 53 -7.50 -16.24 5.32
C GLY A 53 -6.47 -15.11 5.39
N PRO A 54 -5.64 -15.09 6.46
CA PRO A 54 -4.62 -14.07 6.69
C PRO A 54 -3.66 -13.93 5.53
N MET A 55 -3.31 -12.68 5.16
CA MET A 55 -2.31 -12.33 4.15
C MET A 55 -2.59 -12.86 2.72
N ASN A 56 -3.72 -13.52 2.47
CA ASN A 56 -4.15 -13.96 1.15
C ASN A 56 -5.08 -12.96 0.45
N VAL A 57 -5.24 -11.79 1.03
CA VAL A 57 -5.90 -10.62 0.42
C VAL A 57 -4.91 -9.48 0.42
N ASN A 58 -4.87 -8.73 -0.68
CA ASN A 58 -4.06 -7.53 -0.76
C ASN A 58 -4.86 -6.32 -1.25
N CYS A 59 -4.47 -5.13 -0.77
CA CYS A 59 -4.95 -3.86 -1.26
C CYS A 59 -3.86 -3.17 -2.07
N HIS A 60 -4.19 -2.76 -3.29
CA HIS A 60 -3.33 -1.91 -4.10
C HIS A 60 -3.49 -0.46 -3.65
N LEU A 61 -2.39 0.22 -3.37
CA LEU A 61 -2.33 1.60 -2.93
C LEU A 61 -1.43 2.39 -3.86
N ILE A 62 -1.91 3.52 -4.35
CA ILE A 62 -1.13 4.41 -5.24
C ILE A 62 -0.60 5.58 -4.42
N VAL A 63 0.72 5.64 -4.28
CA VAL A 63 1.41 6.73 -3.59
C VAL A 63 1.58 7.91 -4.54
N GLY A 64 1.08 9.09 -4.14
CA GLY A 64 1.15 10.33 -4.92
C GLY A 64 -0.19 10.78 -5.52
N LEU A 65 -1.33 10.26 -5.04
CA LEU A 65 -2.66 10.73 -5.43
C LEU A 65 -3.06 12.04 -4.74
N GLY A 66 -2.37 12.43 -3.66
CA GLY A 66 -2.66 13.63 -2.86
C GLY A 66 -2.71 13.36 -1.35
N GLU A 67 -2.45 12.15 -0.95
CA GLU A 67 -2.35 11.72 0.45
C GLU A 67 -1.08 12.26 1.12
N THR A 68 -1.12 12.35 2.45
CA THR A 68 0.07 12.57 3.28
C THR A 68 0.76 11.26 3.62
N ASP A 69 2.00 11.33 4.13
CA ASP A 69 2.68 10.13 4.63
C ASP A 69 2.03 9.61 5.91
N ARG A 70 1.39 10.50 6.68
CA ARG A 70 0.59 10.12 7.85
C ARG A 70 -0.58 9.21 7.44
N ASP A 71 -1.34 9.60 6.42
CA ASP A 71 -2.46 8.80 5.91
C ASP A 71 -1.97 7.39 5.47
N LEU A 72 -0.81 7.34 4.79
CA LEU A 72 -0.20 6.07 4.37
C LEU A 72 0.20 5.20 5.56
N VAL A 73 0.86 5.78 6.58
CA VAL A 73 1.27 5.07 7.80
C VAL A 73 0.06 4.52 8.54
N GLU A 74 -1.00 5.33 8.71
CA GLU A 74 -2.25 4.89 9.32
C GLU A 74 -2.90 3.73 8.53
N MET A 75 -2.90 3.82 7.20
CA MET A 75 -3.39 2.74 6.34
C MET A 75 -2.55 1.46 6.49
N PHE A 76 -1.23 1.54 6.59
CA PHE A 76 -0.38 0.36 6.78
C PHE A 76 -0.67 -0.33 8.12
N TYR A 77 -0.86 0.43 9.20
CA TYR A 77 -1.26 -0.17 10.49
C TYR A 77 -2.65 -0.80 10.42
N ARG A 78 -3.61 -0.19 9.74
CA ARG A 78 -4.94 -0.77 9.52
C ARG A 78 -4.85 -2.09 8.78
N LEU A 79 -4.18 -2.11 7.63
CA LEU A 79 -4.02 -3.33 6.82
C LEU A 79 -3.32 -4.44 7.61
N LYS A 80 -2.26 -4.09 8.34
CA LYS A 80 -1.56 -5.04 9.22
C LYS A 80 -2.46 -5.61 10.29
N SER A 81 -3.25 -4.76 10.96
CA SER A 81 -4.21 -5.20 11.99
C SER A 81 -5.27 -6.15 11.43
N ASP A 82 -5.70 -5.91 10.20
CA ASP A 82 -6.67 -6.73 9.49
C ASP A 82 -6.04 -7.99 8.83
N GLU A 83 -4.70 -8.14 8.93
CA GLU A 83 -3.91 -9.20 8.29
C GLU A 83 -4.11 -9.23 6.76
N ILE A 84 -4.09 -8.04 6.15
CA ILE A 84 -4.22 -7.78 4.72
C ILE A 84 -2.91 -7.19 4.20
N ALA A 85 -2.39 -7.69 3.09
CA ALA A 85 -1.16 -7.17 2.50
C ALA A 85 -1.40 -5.84 1.78
N GLY A 86 -0.50 -4.87 1.95
CA GLY A 86 -0.49 -3.63 1.19
C GLY A 86 0.48 -3.70 0.01
N TYR A 87 0.04 -3.43 -1.21
CA TYR A 87 0.90 -3.36 -2.40
C TYR A 87 0.99 -1.93 -2.89
N LEU A 88 2.21 -1.39 -2.94
CA LEU A 88 2.45 0.00 -3.31
C LEU A 88 2.70 0.16 -4.80
N PHE A 89 2.04 1.15 -5.38
CA PHE A 89 2.27 1.65 -6.72
C PHE A 89 2.62 3.14 -6.66
N SER A 90 3.42 3.62 -7.60
CA SER A 90 3.69 5.05 -7.74
C SER A 90 2.70 5.67 -8.70
N PHE A 91 2.12 6.81 -8.33
CA PHE A 91 1.33 7.60 -9.26
C PHE A 91 2.17 8.05 -10.46
N ASN A 92 1.64 7.84 -11.65
CA ASN A 92 2.19 8.36 -12.90
C ASN A 92 1.07 9.09 -13.65
N PRO A 93 1.25 10.40 -13.97
CA PRO A 93 0.25 11.13 -14.73
C PRO A 93 0.14 10.57 -16.15
N GLU A 94 -1.10 10.31 -16.59
CA GLU A 94 -1.39 9.81 -17.93
C GLU A 94 -2.09 10.88 -18.76
N THR A 95 -1.60 11.12 -19.95
CA THR A 95 -2.19 12.09 -20.89
C THR A 95 -3.64 11.75 -21.21
N GLY A 96 -4.52 12.74 -21.21
CA GLY A 96 -5.94 12.56 -21.49
C GLY A 96 -6.77 12.18 -20.25
N THR A 97 -6.17 12.08 -19.08
CA THR A 97 -6.88 11.86 -17.81
C THR A 97 -7.08 13.15 -17.02
N ALA A 98 -8.01 13.15 -16.05
CA ALA A 98 -8.24 14.26 -15.15
C ALA A 98 -6.98 14.65 -14.34
N LEU A 99 -6.09 13.69 -14.07
CA LEU A 99 -4.88 13.87 -13.27
C LEU A 99 -3.61 14.07 -14.13
N GLN A 100 -3.73 14.28 -15.44
CA GLN A 100 -2.59 14.42 -16.35
C GLN A 100 -1.59 15.53 -15.99
N ASN A 101 -2.05 16.57 -15.28
CA ASN A 101 -1.22 17.69 -14.85
C ASN A 101 -0.74 17.59 -13.39
N GLN A 102 -1.08 16.49 -12.69
CA GLN A 102 -0.60 16.27 -11.33
C GLN A 102 0.88 15.91 -11.35
N THR A 103 1.65 16.55 -10.47
CA THR A 103 3.08 16.29 -10.37
C THR A 103 3.34 14.91 -9.79
N ARG A 104 4.21 14.15 -10.45
CA ARG A 104 4.71 12.88 -9.91
C ARG A 104 5.49 13.15 -8.62
N GLN A 105 5.27 12.34 -7.60
CA GLN A 105 6.01 12.45 -6.35
C GLN A 105 7.53 12.18 -6.55
N PRO A 106 8.40 12.80 -5.73
CA PRO A 106 9.84 12.50 -5.74
C PRO A 106 10.13 11.04 -5.37
N ILE A 107 11.12 10.43 -6.03
CA ILE A 107 11.55 9.07 -5.70
C ILE A 107 11.97 8.93 -4.23
N LYS A 108 12.55 9.98 -3.64
CA LYS A 108 12.95 10.00 -2.22
C LYS A 108 11.74 9.73 -1.32
N ARG A 109 10.60 10.43 -1.54
CA ARG A 109 9.38 10.20 -0.79
C ARG A 109 8.89 8.77 -0.94
N HIS A 110 8.87 8.26 -2.18
CA HIS A 110 8.42 6.89 -2.42
C HIS A 110 9.27 5.86 -1.67
N ARG A 111 10.60 6.03 -1.66
CA ARG A 111 11.50 5.15 -0.89
C ARG A 111 11.29 5.25 0.61
N GLN A 112 11.03 6.45 1.12
CA GLN A 112 10.71 6.68 2.53
C GLN A 112 9.42 5.98 2.94
N VAL A 113 8.39 6.05 2.10
CA VAL A 113 7.11 5.33 2.30
C VAL A 113 7.30 3.81 2.25
N GLN A 114 8.09 3.30 1.30
CA GLN A 114 8.43 1.88 1.24
C GLN A 114 9.15 1.40 2.51
N LEU A 115 10.12 2.18 3.00
CA LEU A 115 10.82 1.88 4.26
C LEU A 115 9.85 1.86 5.43
N ALA A 116 9.01 2.89 5.57
CA ALA A 116 8.00 2.97 6.62
C ALA A 116 7.08 1.75 6.63
N LYS A 117 6.55 1.38 5.46
CA LYS A 117 5.71 0.19 5.30
C LYS A 117 6.43 -1.08 5.79
N PHE A 118 7.66 -1.30 5.35
CA PHE A 118 8.44 -2.48 5.72
C PHE A 118 8.75 -2.53 7.23
N LEU A 119 9.10 -1.40 7.83
CA LEU A 119 9.31 -1.30 9.26
C LEU A 119 8.04 -1.66 10.05
N ILE A 120 6.87 -1.22 9.58
CA ILE A 120 5.58 -1.55 10.19
C ILE A 120 5.28 -3.04 10.04
N GLU A 121 5.35 -3.57 8.82
CA GLU A 121 4.89 -4.93 8.51
C GLU A 121 5.85 -5.98 9.04
N GLU A 122 7.17 -5.82 8.82
CA GLU A 122 8.18 -6.86 9.06
C GLU A 122 8.99 -6.64 10.35
N ARG A 123 9.19 -5.38 10.77
CA ARG A 123 9.95 -5.04 11.98
C ARG A 123 9.07 -4.74 13.18
N ASN A 124 7.74 -4.67 13.01
CA ASN A 124 6.76 -4.45 14.06
C ASN A 124 7.01 -3.16 14.87
N VAL A 125 7.54 -2.10 14.23
CA VAL A 125 7.71 -0.82 14.90
C VAL A 125 6.36 -0.24 15.32
N LYS A 126 6.35 0.59 16.38
CA LYS A 126 5.14 1.23 16.89
C LYS A 126 4.85 2.53 16.13
N PRO A 127 3.59 3.02 16.15
CA PRO A 127 3.21 4.26 15.46
C PRO A 127 3.99 5.50 15.93
N ASP A 128 4.39 5.56 17.18
CA ASP A 128 5.07 6.69 17.82
C ASP A 128 6.50 6.94 17.30
N VAL A 129 7.09 5.97 16.58
CA VAL A 129 8.40 6.16 15.96
C VAL A 129 8.36 7.11 14.75
N PHE A 130 7.20 7.31 14.12
CA PHE A 130 7.06 8.18 12.96
C PHE A 130 6.76 9.61 13.36
N GLN A 131 7.68 10.53 13.08
CA GLN A 131 7.47 11.96 13.24
C GLN A 131 7.07 12.58 11.90
N PHE A 132 6.13 13.50 11.95
CA PHE A 132 5.60 14.15 10.75
C PHE A 132 5.78 15.66 10.86
N ASP A 133 6.00 16.30 9.73
CA ASP A 133 5.99 17.75 9.61
C ASP A 133 4.54 18.32 9.66
N GLU A 134 4.42 19.63 9.57
CA GLU A 134 3.14 20.34 9.59
C GLU A 134 2.20 19.95 8.42
N ASN A 135 2.75 19.42 7.34
CA ASN A 135 2.02 18.98 6.15
C ASN A 135 1.71 17.47 6.17
N GLY A 136 2.10 16.76 7.23
CA GLY A 136 1.86 15.32 7.40
C GLY A 136 2.86 14.43 6.67
N PHE A 137 3.99 14.96 6.19
CA PHE A 137 5.06 14.15 5.61
C PHE A 137 6.05 13.68 6.69
N ILE A 138 6.60 12.47 6.51
CA ILE A 138 7.58 11.92 7.46
C ILE A 138 8.82 12.82 7.50
N SER A 139 9.09 13.42 8.66
CA SER A 139 10.28 14.23 8.94
C SER A 139 11.42 13.41 9.52
N SER A 140 11.10 12.44 10.38
CA SER A 140 12.06 11.48 10.95
C SER A 140 11.39 10.17 11.34
N ILE A 141 12.21 9.12 11.51
CA ILE A 141 11.79 7.82 12.06
C ILE A 141 12.66 7.59 13.31
N GLU A 142 12.05 7.69 14.49
CA GLU A 142 12.72 7.59 15.79
C GLU A 142 12.72 6.13 16.26
N SER A 143 13.67 5.36 15.75
CA SER A 143 13.90 3.96 16.11
C SER A 143 15.41 3.73 16.29
N GLU A 144 15.81 2.53 16.70
CA GLU A 144 17.22 2.17 16.79
C GLU A 144 17.91 2.38 15.43
N GLU A 145 18.97 3.19 15.41
CA GLU A 145 19.70 3.54 14.17
C GLU A 145 20.20 2.27 13.44
N GLU A 146 20.68 1.30 14.21
CA GLU A 146 21.14 0.02 13.68
C GLU A 146 19.99 -0.76 13.00
N LEU A 147 18.79 -0.76 13.55
CA LEU A 147 17.61 -1.39 12.93
C LEU A 147 17.28 -0.76 11.58
N ILE A 148 17.27 0.58 11.53
CA ILE A 148 16.96 1.31 10.30
C ILE A 148 18.04 1.05 9.26
N GLN A 149 19.32 1.16 9.62
CA GLN A 149 20.43 0.99 8.69
C GLN A 149 20.48 -0.45 8.14
N ASN A 150 20.36 -1.46 9.00
CA ASN A 150 20.33 -2.86 8.57
C ASN A 150 19.15 -3.12 7.62
N THR A 151 17.98 -2.56 7.93
CA THR A 151 16.79 -2.69 7.06
C THR A 151 17.00 -2.05 5.68
N ILE A 152 17.71 -0.92 5.62
CA ILE A 152 18.06 -0.27 4.35
C ILE A 152 19.08 -1.11 3.58
N ASP A 153 20.09 -1.62 4.24
CA ASP A 153 21.20 -2.37 3.63
C ASP A 153 20.75 -3.73 3.07
N GLU A 154 19.74 -4.35 3.68
CA GLU A 154 19.09 -5.54 3.15
C GLU A 154 18.44 -5.29 1.77
N GLY A 155 18.00 -4.07 1.49
CA GLY A 155 17.33 -3.70 0.24
C GLY A 155 15.90 -4.23 0.09
N LEU A 156 15.44 -5.08 0.99
CA LEU A 156 14.11 -5.72 0.96
C LEU A 156 12.94 -4.72 0.94
N PRO A 157 12.97 -3.59 1.68
CA PRO A 157 11.90 -2.59 1.63
C PRO A 157 11.63 -2.08 0.22
N PHE A 158 12.64 -2.07 -0.64
CA PHE A 158 12.60 -1.49 -1.98
C PHE A 158 12.27 -2.50 -3.09
N MET A 159 11.94 -3.72 -2.70
CA MET A 159 11.47 -4.78 -3.58
C MET A 159 9.94 -4.78 -3.65
N THR A 160 9.38 -5.34 -4.72
CA THR A 160 7.94 -5.65 -4.75
C THR A 160 7.63 -6.79 -3.79
N ASN A 161 6.46 -6.78 -3.16
CA ASN A 161 6.07 -7.85 -2.24
C ASN A 161 6.00 -9.22 -2.92
N GLY A 162 5.69 -9.27 -4.22
CA GLY A 162 5.51 -10.53 -4.92
C GLY A 162 4.33 -11.36 -4.40
N CYS A 163 3.95 -12.37 -5.19
CA CYS A 163 2.98 -13.38 -4.77
C CYS A 163 3.73 -14.69 -4.57
N PRO A 164 3.56 -15.39 -3.44
CA PRO A 164 4.14 -16.71 -3.27
C PRO A 164 3.45 -17.72 -4.19
N ASP A 165 4.22 -18.67 -4.70
CA ASP A 165 3.67 -19.86 -5.33
C ASP A 165 3.20 -20.88 -4.27
N ARG A 166 2.80 -22.09 -4.70
CA ARG A 166 2.33 -23.15 -3.81
C ARG A 166 3.42 -23.68 -2.85
N GLU A 167 4.68 -23.43 -3.17
CA GLU A 167 5.84 -23.83 -2.36
C GLU A 167 6.33 -22.67 -1.47
N GLY A 168 5.65 -21.48 -1.53
CA GLY A 168 6.02 -20.28 -0.79
C GLY A 168 7.13 -19.47 -1.46
N ILE A 169 7.52 -19.80 -2.69
CA ILE A 169 8.56 -19.07 -3.43
C ILE A 169 7.95 -17.81 -4.04
N MET A 170 8.57 -16.66 -3.78
CA MET A 170 8.09 -15.35 -4.25
C MET A 170 8.37 -15.17 -5.74
N ALA A 171 7.32 -15.21 -6.57
CA ALA A 171 7.44 -15.19 -8.01
C ALA A 171 7.77 -13.81 -8.62
N CYS A 172 7.31 -12.71 -8.02
CA CYS A 172 7.41 -11.36 -8.58
C CYS A 172 8.27 -10.41 -7.73
N ASN A 173 9.17 -10.95 -6.90
CA ASN A 173 10.02 -10.14 -6.04
C ASN A 173 11.15 -9.49 -6.85
N ARG A 174 11.05 -8.19 -7.06
CA ARG A 174 12.00 -7.39 -7.86
C ARG A 174 12.07 -5.95 -7.37
N PRO A 175 13.16 -5.21 -7.67
CA PRO A 175 13.22 -3.78 -7.39
C PRO A 175 12.02 -3.06 -8.00
N TYR A 176 11.46 -2.11 -7.26
CA TYR A 176 10.26 -1.40 -7.67
C TYR A 176 10.46 -0.65 -8.99
N GLY A 177 9.80 -1.11 -10.03
CA GLY A 177 10.03 -0.66 -11.42
C GLY A 177 9.23 0.57 -11.85
N SER A 178 8.45 1.21 -10.95
CA SER A 178 7.63 2.39 -11.28
C SER A 178 8.44 3.67 -11.46
N TYR A 179 9.71 3.66 -11.10
CA TYR A 179 10.64 4.75 -11.32
C TYR A 179 11.66 4.35 -12.39
N ARG A 180 11.52 4.94 -13.55
CA ARG A 180 12.53 4.96 -14.60
C ARG A 180 13.12 6.36 -14.68
#